data_f58817f66fb9cefe10c7a38f40e69dfc
#
_entry.id   f58817f66fb9cefe10c7a38f40e69dfc
#
_cell.length_a   1.000
_cell.length_b   1.000
_cell.length_c   1.000
_cell.angle_alpha   90.00
_cell.angle_beta   90.00
_cell.angle_gamma   90.00
#
_symmetry.space_group_name_H-M   'P 1'
#
loop_
_entity.id
_entity.type
_entity.pdbx_description
1 polymer ?
#
loop_
_entity_poly.entity_id
_entity_poly.type
_entity_poly.pdbx_seq_one_letter_code
_entity_poly.pdbx_strand_id
1 'polypeptide(L)'
;KERNELNKSIDAWRTDWESRDTERYLKHYSKRFKTSDQTLEQFAAQKKQVNASKEWIKVKTENLSVFRNPGKEEVVVVTFDQDYRSNNLNNLMKKRQYWLREDGKWKIIYEGSA
;
A
#
# COMPACT_ATOMS: atom_id res chain seq x y z
N LYS A 1 -7.51 15.06 -12.35
CA LYS A 1 -6.89 15.81 -11.27
C LYS A 1 -6.79 14.99 -9.98
N GLU A 2 -7.93 14.53 -9.49
CA GLU A 2 -7.96 13.64 -8.32
C GLU A 2 -7.19 12.35 -8.61
N ARG A 3 -7.32 11.83 -9.83
CA ARG A 3 -6.63 10.64 -10.26
C ARG A 3 -5.10 10.83 -10.23
N ASN A 4 -4.63 12.01 -10.64
CA ASN A 4 -3.21 12.31 -10.63
C ASN A 4 -2.66 12.36 -9.21
N GLU A 5 -3.42 12.92 -8.28
CA GLU A 5 -3.02 12.95 -6.87
C GLU A 5 -2.93 11.56 -6.30
N LEU A 6 -3.90 10.70 -6.63
CA LEU A 6 -3.90 9.32 -6.16
C LEU A 6 -2.71 8.56 -6.74
N ASN A 7 -2.44 8.74 -8.03
CA ASN A 7 -1.29 8.09 -8.67
C ASN A 7 0.02 8.49 -8.02
N LYS A 8 0.16 9.76 -7.64
CA LYS A 8 1.35 10.23 -6.93
C LYS A 8 1.45 9.59 -5.55
N SER A 9 0.31 9.42 -4.88
CA SER A 9 0.29 8.79 -3.56
C SER A 9 0.68 7.31 -3.63
N ILE A 10 0.20 6.61 -4.66
CA ILE A 10 0.57 5.21 -4.88
C ILE A 10 2.06 5.10 -5.14
N ASP A 11 2.60 5.99 -5.97
CA ASP A 11 4.03 5.97 -6.28
C ASP A 11 4.86 6.32 -5.05
N ALA A 12 4.41 7.26 -4.23
CA ALA A 12 5.11 7.61 -2.99
C ALA A 12 5.10 6.44 -2.00
N TRP A 13 3.97 5.73 -1.92
CA TRP A 13 3.87 4.52 -1.10
C TRP A 13 4.92 3.49 -1.54
N ARG A 14 5.00 3.25 -2.83
CA ARG A 14 5.95 2.30 -3.39
C ARG A 14 7.39 2.72 -3.10
N THR A 15 7.71 3.98 -3.33
CA THR A 15 9.05 4.52 -3.11
C THR A 15 9.45 4.45 -1.64
N ASP A 16 8.52 4.78 -0.73
CA ASP A 16 8.79 4.72 0.69
C ASP A 16 8.98 3.28 1.17
N TRP A 17 8.27 2.34 0.55
CA TRP A 17 8.50 0.94 0.84
C TRP A 17 9.91 0.53 0.42
N GLU A 18 10.33 0.95 -0.78
CA GLU A 18 11.68 0.65 -1.28
C GLU A 18 12.79 1.28 -0.42
N SER A 19 12.48 2.38 0.26
CA SER A 19 13.45 3.05 1.13
C SER A 19 13.76 2.25 2.38
N ARG A 20 12.92 1.31 2.74
CA ARG A 20 12.97 0.50 3.97
C ARG A 20 12.79 1.35 5.24
N ASP A 21 12.39 2.60 5.09
CA ASP A 21 12.03 3.44 6.22
C ASP A 21 10.58 3.14 6.56
N THR A 22 10.38 2.25 7.51
CA THR A 22 9.06 1.73 7.86
C THR A 22 8.12 2.82 8.34
N GLU A 23 8.63 3.83 9.03
CA GLU A 23 7.78 4.93 9.48
C GLU A 23 7.22 5.72 8.30
N ARG A 24 8.04 6.02 7.29
CA ARG A 24 7.58 6.71 6.09
C ARG A 24 6.57 5.85 5.33
N TYR A 25 6.85 4.57 5.21
CA TYR A 25 5.96 3.61 4.55
C TYR A 25 4.60 3.56 5.26
N LEU A 26 4.59 3.50 6.58
CA LEU A 26 3.36 3.37 7.35
C LEU A 26 2.53 4.66 7.38
N LYS A 27 3.12 5.79 7.05
CA LYS A 27 2.36 7.05 6.96
C LYS A 27 1.31 7.03 5.85
N HIS A 28 1.45 6.12 4.91
CA HIS A 28 0.46 5.96 3.82
C HIS A 28 -0.76 5.18 4.26
N TYR A 29 -0.76 4.63 5.47
CA TYR A 29 -1.86 3.81 5.98
C TYR A 29 -2.72 4.60 6.93
N SER A 30 -4.05 4.45 6.78
CA SER A 30 -5.02 5.12 7.63
C SER A 30 -4.92 4.60 9.06
N LYS A 31 -5.29 5.44 10.02
CA LYS A 31 -5.41 5.01 11.41
C LYS A 31 -6.45 3.90 11.58
N ARG A 32 -7.37 3.79 10.62
CA ARG A 32 -8.42 2.76 10.62
C ARG A 32 -8.06 1.54 9.76
N PHE A 33 -6.83 1.48 9.31
CA PHE A 33 -6.38 0.39 8.45
C PHE A 33 -6.52 -0.97 9.14
N LYS A 34 -6.95 -1.96 8.36
CA LYS A 34 -6.92 -3.35 8.80
C LYS A 34 -6.88 -4.25 7.59
N THR A 35 -6.41 -5.47 7.78
CA THR A 35 -6.55 -6.54 6.80
C THR A 35 -7.61 -7.51 7.31
N SER A 36 -7.82 -8.61 6.60
CA SER A 36 -8.79 -9.61 7.02
C SER A 36 -8.43 -10.26 8.37
N ASP A 37 -7.15 -10.24 8.75
CA ASP A 37 -6.69 -10.92 9.95
C ASP A 37 -5.73 -10.11 10.83
N GLN A 38 -5.51 -8.82 10.51
CA GLN A 38 -4.58 -7.97 11.26
C GLN A 38 -5.14 -6.58 11.50
N THR A 39 -4.85 -6.02 12.66
CA THR A 39 -5.06 -4.60 12.94
C THR A 39 -3.86 -3.82 12.39
N LEU A 40 -3.96 -2.49 12.40
CA LEU A 40 -2.84 -1.65 11.98
C LEU A 40 -1.60 -1.91 12.84
N GLU A 41 -1.78 -2.06 14.15
CA GLU A 41 -0.65 -2.31 15.06
C GLU A 41 0.07 -3.60 14.73
N GLN A 42 -0.69 -4.66 14.47
CA GLN A 42 -0.12 -5.95 14.12
C GLN A 42 0.59 -5.89 12.77
N PHE A 43 -0.04 -5.23 11.80
CA PHE A 43 0.53 -5.03 10.47
C PHE A 43 1.84 -4.23 10.56
N ALA A 44 1.82 -3.15 11.33
CA ALA A 44 3.00 -2.28 11.49
C ALA A 44 4.16 -3.03 12.13
N ALA A 45 3.88 -3.82 13.16
CA ALA A 45 4.92 -4.59 13.83
C ALA A 45 5.55 -5.61 12.89
N GLN A 46 4.73 -6.29 12.11
CA GLN A 46 5.20 -7.28 11.14
C GLN A 46 6.07 -6.61 10.07
N LYS A 47 5.62 -5.48 9.52
CA LYS A 47 6.37 -4.79 8.47
C LYS A 47 7.69 -4.24 8.98
N LYS A 48 7.70 -3.75 10.20
CA LYS A 48 8.93 -3.25 10.81
C LYS A 48 9.97 -4.36 10.90
N GLN A 49 9.55 -5.53 11.33
CA GLN A 49 10.44 -6.68 11.46
C GLN A 49 10.91 -7.17 10.10
N VAL A 50 10.00 -7.31 9.15
CA VAL A 50 10.33 -7.80 7.81
C VAL A 50 11.26 -6.82 7.10
N ASN A 51 10.93 -5.53 7.11
CA ASN A 51 11.73 -4.53 6.41
C ASN A 51 13.12 -4.39 7.01
N ALA A 52 13.24 -4.58 8.32
CA ALA A 52 14.55 -4.53 8.99
C ALA A 52 15.45 -5.68 8.55
N SER A 53 14.88 -6.78 8.09
CA SER A 53 15.65 -7.94 7.65
C SER A 53 16.14 -7.82 6.20
N LYS A 54 15.77 -6.75 5.49
CA LYS A 54 16.09 -6.58 4.07
C LYS A 54 17.27 -5.63 3.89
N GLU A 55 18.14 -5.95 2.95
CA GLU A 55 19.22 -5.05 2.55
C GLU A 55 18.74 -4.09 1.48
N TRP A 56 17.81 -4.54 0.63
CA TRP A 56 17.19 -3.71 -0.39
C TRP A 56 15.81 -4.30 -0.73
N ILE A 57 14.94 -3.40 -1.20
CA ILE A 57 13.59 -3.77 -1.65
C ILE A 57 13.32 -3.03 -2.94
N LYS A 58 12.79 -3.75 -3.94
CA LYS A 58 12.32 -3.17 -5.20
C LYS A 58 10.89 -3.60 -5.42
N VAL A 59 10.02 -2.64 -5.76
CA VAL A 59 8.61 -2.91 -5.97
C VAL A 59 8.18 -2.27 -7.29
N LYS A 60 7.57 -3.08 -8.16
CA LYS A 60 6.94 -2.59 -9.38
C LYS A 60 5.44 -2.81 -9.26
N THR A 61 4.70 -1.82 -9.74
CA THR A 61 3.24 -1.92 -9.82
C THR A 61 2.87 -1.83 -11.30
N GLU A 62 2.20 -2.86 -11.81
CA GLU A 62 1.85 -2.94 -13.22
C GLU A 62 0.35 -3.23 -13.38
N ASN A 63 -0.18 -2.87 -14.53
CA ASN A 63 -1.59 -3.11 -14.86
C ASN A 63 -2.52 -2.49 -13.82
N LEU A 64 -2.24 -1.25 -13.49
CA LEU A 64 -2.98 -0.51 -12.47
C LEU A 64 -4.40 -0.22 -12.92
N SER A 65 -5.37 -0.56 -12.08
CA SER A 65 -6.78 -0.30 -12.29
C SER A 65 -7.31 0.48 -11.11
N VAL A 66 -8.06 1.54 -11.37
CA VAL A 66 -8.59 2.41 -10.33
C VAL A 66 -10.08 2.64 -10.59
N PHE A 67 -10.91 2.37 -9.58
CA PHE A 67 -12.35 2.62 -9.70
C PHE A 67 -12.94 2.95 -8.35
N ARG A 68 -14.07 3.67 -8.36
CA ARG A 68 -14.75 4.03 -7.12
C ARG A 68 -15.52 2.84 -6.59
N ASN A 69 -15.55 2.73 -5.27
CA ASN A 69 -16.26 1.65 -4.62
C ASN A 69 -17.77 1.93 -4.67
N PRO A 70 -18.58 1.07 -5.31
CA PRO A 70 -20.03 1.28 -5.32
C PRO A 70 -20.59 1.33 -3.91
N GLY A 71 -21.41 2.36 -3.63
CA GLY A 71 -22.00 2.53 -2.32
C GLY A 71 -21.14 3.25 -1.31
N LYS A 72 -19.85 3.41 -1.58
CA LYS A 72 -18.94 4.17 -0.72
C LYS A 72 -17.98 4.96 -1.60
N GLU A 73 -18.51 6.02 -2.18
CA GLU A 73 -17.78 6.79 -3.19
C GLU A 73 -16.53 7.50 -2.67
N GLU A 74 -16.43 7.69 -1.36
CA GLU A 74 -15.20 8.25 -0.79
C GLU A 74 -14.04 7.26 -0.82
N VAL A 75 -14.34 5.99 -1.08
CA VAL A 75 -13.31 4.94 -1.15
C VAL A 75 -13.03 4.63 -2.61
N VAL A 76 -11.73 4.61 -2.94
CA VAL A 76 -11.27 4.26 -4.27
C VAL A 76 -10.55 2.91 -4.19
N VAL A 77 -10.94 2.00 -5.08
CA VAL A 77 -10.34 0.66 -5.13
C VAL A 77 -9.23 0.66 -6.18
N VAL A 78 -8.07 0.21 -5.79
CA VAL A 78 -6.90 0.13 -6.67
C VAL A 78 -6.45 -1.33 -6.72
N THR A 79 -6.30 -1.86 -7.92
CA THR A 79 -5.74 -3.20 -8.12
C THR A 79 -4.54 -3.10 -9.05
N PHE A 80 -3.57 -3.95 -8.83
CA PHE A 80 -2.38 -3.99 -9.68
C PHE A 80 -1.62 -5.29 -9.48
N ASP A 81 -0.75 -5.58 -10.43
CA ASP A 81 0.21 -6.68 -10.29
C ASP A 81 1.41 -6.11 -9.52
N GLN A 82 1.73 -6.72 -8.39
CA GLN A 82 2.84 -6.29 -7.57
C GLN A 82 4.01 -7.26 -7.75
N ASP A 83 5.12 -6.73 -8.23
CA ASP A 83 6.37 -7.47 -8.35
C ASP A 83 7.29 -7.00 -7.23
N TYR A 84 7.37 -7.79 -6.17
CA TYR A 84 8.18 -7.48 -5.00
C TYR A 84 9.47 -8.27 -5.06
N ARG A 85 10.61 -7.60 -4.94
CA ARG A 85 11.91 -8.23 -4.91
C ARG A 85 12.75 -7.67 -3.79
N SER A 86 13.51 -8.54 -3.15
CA SER A 86 14.45 -8.16 -2.12
C SER A 86 15.65 -9.09 -2.17
N ASN A 87 16.62 -8.85 -1.31
CA ASN A 87 17.82 -9.70 -1.26
C ASN A 87 17.52 -11.15 -0.88
N ASN A 88 16.37 -11.41 -0.25
CA ASN A 88 16.07 -12.77 0.23
C ASN A 88 14.66 -13.26 -0.11
N LEU A 89 13.91 -12.52 -0.95
CA LEU A 89 12.57 -12.96 -1.35
C LEU A 89 12.12 -12.25 -2.61
N ASN A 90 11.54 -13.02 -3.53
CA ASN A 90 10.87 -12.48 -4.71
C ASN A 90 9.43 -12.97 -4.68
N ASN A 91 8.48 -12.07 -4.92
CA ASN A 91 7.07 -12.43 -4.90
C ASN A 91 6.30 -11.63 -5.94
N LEU A 92 5.48 -12.33 -6.71
CA LEU A 92 4.61 -11.70 -7.71
C LEU A 92 3.17 -12.03 -7.32
N MET A 93 2.34 -11.00 -7.17
CA MET A 93 0.96 -11.19 -6.76
C MET A 93 0.06 -10.10 -7.29
N LYS A 94 -1.23 -10.37 -7.33
CA LYS A 94 -2.22 -9.32 -7.57
C LYS A 94 -2.64 -8.75 -6.23
N LYS A 95 -2.57 -7.44 -6.12
CA LYS A 95 -2.91 -6.74 -4.88
C LYS A 95 -4.12 -5.84 -5.07
N ARG A 96 -4.91 -5.73 -4.04
CA ARG A 96 -6.04 -4.82 -3.98
C ARG A 96 -5.85 -3.92 -2.78
N GLN A 97 -6.01 -2.61 -2.99
CA GLN A 97 -5.94 -1.62 -1.91
C GLN A 97 -7.18 -0.75 -1.98
N TYR A 98 -7.68 -0.38 -0.81
CA TYR A 98 -8.76 0.60 -0.70
C TYR A 98 -8.15 1.87 -0.13
N TRP A 99 -8.30 2.97 -0.88
CA TRP A 99 -7.76 4.27 -0.52
C TRP A 99 -8.89 5.24 -0.24
N LEU A 100 -8.67 6.16 0.70
CA LEU A 100 -9.59 7.27 0.91
C LEU A 100 -8.81 8.50 1.35
N ARG A 101 -9.46 9.68 1.29
CA ARG A 101 -8.85 10.90 1.80
C ARG A 101 -9.10 10.98 3.29
N GLU A 102 -8.02 11.21 4.03
CA GLU A 102 -8.06 11.36 5.47
C GLU A 102 -7.19 12.57 5.79
N ASP A 103 -7.78 13.60 6.37
CA ASP A 103 -7.09 14.86 6.67
C ASP A 103 -6.42 15.46 5.43
N GLY A 104 -7.12 15.39 4.29
CA GLY A 104 -6.65 15.96 3.04
C GLY A 104 -5.62 15.14 2.29
N LYS A 105 -5.29 13.96 2.79
CA LYS A 105 -4.28 13.10 2.15
C LYS A 105 -4.88 11.72 1.85
N TRP A 106 -4.40 11.12 0.77
CA TRP A 106 -4.80 9.76 0.43
C TRP A 106 -4.14 8.76 1.37
N LYS A 107 -4.94 7.87 1.94
CA LYS A 107 -4.47 6.83 2.88
C LYS A 107 -5.10 5.50 2.52
N ILE A 108 -4.39 4.43 2.83
CA ILE A 108 -4.84 3.06 2.59
C ILE A 108 -5.62 2.58 3.81
N ILE A 109 -6.86 2.10 3.62
CA ILE A 109 -7.67 1.58 4.72
C ILE A 109 -7.81 0.07 4.69
N TYR A 110 -7.47 -0.55 3.58
CA TYR A 110 -7.51 -2.01 3.45
C TYR A 110 -6.52 -2.45 2.39
N GLU A 111 -5.95 -3.62 2.58
CA GLU A 111 -5.01 -4.18 1.63
C GLU A 111 -5.11 -5.70 1.69
N GLY A 112 -5.05 -6.34 0.53
CA GLY A 112 -5.10 -7.79 0.45
C GLY A 112 -4.82 -8.27 -0.96
N SER A 113 -4.98 -9.56 -1.16
CA SER A 113 -4.86 -10.16 -2.49
C SER A 113 -6.10 -9.88 -3.30
N ALA A 114 -5.91 -9.65 -4.59
CA ALA A 114 -7.02 -9.44 -5.50
C ALA A 114 -7.47 -10.77 -6.12
#